data_ab7004beba27eb6021575cd281c66c05
#
_entry.id   ab7004beba27eb6021575cd281c66c05
#
_cell.length_a   1.000
_cell.length_b   1.000
_cell.length_c   1.000
_cell.angle_alpha   90.00
_cell.angle_beta   90.00
_cell.angle_gamma   90.00
#
_symmetry.space_group_name_H-M   'P 1'
#
loop_
_entity.id
_entity.type
_entity.pdbx_description
1 polymer ?
#
loop_
_entity_poly.entity_id
_entity_poly.type
_entity_poly.pdbx_seq_one_letter_code
_entity_poly.pdbx_strand_id
1 'polypeptide(L)'
;MARISTYPIDTSLSGADIWIGSDANNKFATKNFSLESVAEWINTSSSIDSQTLRYIYQSEADNTNRIKGSISLPTSVAGDVPFATITDIVISSYSQKYVSEPSPTDISGFYTDPLVGSTVIITNAKDVSNFAIFSWDSSVATTGEPNFWDIGLTLLASSGDFKSSKYYLLSLLTYDASGSGGDKNFVFTQAAPSSTWTVTHNLGKFPSVSVVNSSKAIVYGNVNYINTNELTITFSAPFSGQAFLN
;
A
#
# COMPACT_ATOMS: atom_id res chain seq x y z
N MET A 1 -17.89 23.13 -48.87
CA MET A 1 -17.72 22.61 -47.49
C MET A 1 -17.12 21.22 -47.59
N ALA A 2 -15.95 21.01 -47.01
CA ALA A 2 -15.38 19.68 -46.93
C ALA A 2 -16.21 18.84 -45.92
N ARG A 3 -16.55 17.61 -46.29
CA ARG A 3 -17.28 16.69 -45.40
C ARG A 3 -16.24 15.92 -44.58
N ILE A 4 -16.42 15.80 -43.27
CA ILE A 4 -15.53 15.03 -42.39
C ILE A 4 -15.39 13.59 -42.89
N SER A 5 -16.43 13.01 -43.50
CA SER A 5 -16.44 11.66 -44.07
C SER A 5 -15.52 11.44 -45.30
N THR A 6 -14.89 12.51 -45.82
CA THR A 6 -13.98 12.41 -46.95
C THR A 6 -12.50 12.30 -46.54
N TYR A 7 -12.20 12.41 -45.24
CA TYR A 7 -10.85 12.24 -44.74
C TYR A 7 -10.57 10.75 -44.45
N PRO A 8 -9.37 10.27 -44.75
CA PRO A 8 -8.99 8.90 -44.39
C PRO A 8 -8.99 8.74 -42.86
N ILE A 9 -9.35 7.54 -42.43
CA ILE A 9 -9.28 7.20 -41.00
C ILE A 9 -7.80 6.92 -40.67
N ASP A 10 -7.28 7.62 -39.68
CA ASP A 10 -5.98 7.30 -39.11
C ASP A 10 -6.12 6.10 -38.18
N THR A 11 -5.36 5.04 -38.43
CA THR A 11 -5.32 3.81 -37.65
C THR A 11 -4.11 3.75 -36.69
N SER A 12 -3.24 4.78 -36.72
CA SER A 12 -1.98 4.85 -35.98
C SER A 12 -1.99 6.06 -35.03
N LEU A 13 -2.93 6.08 -34.10
CA LEU A 13 -3.08 7.20 -33.18
C LEU A 13 -1.83 7.40 -32.31
N SER A 14 -1.40 8.64 -32.15
CA SER A 14 -0.32 9.06 -31.27
C SER A 14 -0.78 10.14 -30.29
N GLY A 15 -0.08 10.31 -29.16
CA GLY A 15 -0.40 11.36 -28.19
C GLY A 15 -0.28 12.79 -28.75
N ALA A 16 0.46 12.95 -29.86
CA ALA A 16 0.63 14.23 -30.54
C ALA A 16 -0.52 14.58 -31.50
N ASP A 17 -1.41 13.63 -31.83
CA ASP A 17 -2.56 13.89 -32.69
C ASP A 17 -3.50 14.91 -32.04
N ILE A 18 -4.17 15.68 -32.89
CA ILE A 18 -4.93 16.84 -32.46
C ILE A 18 -6.44 16.58 -32.62
N TRP A 19 -7.16 16.80 -31.54
CA TRP A 19 -8.60 16.86 -31.55
C TRP A 19 -9.09 18.33 -31.52
N ILE A 20 -10.12 18.64 -32.31
CA ILE A 20 -10.75 19.97 -32.32
C ILE A 20 -11.99 19.92 -31.43
N GLY A 21 -12.08 20.82 -30.47
CA GLY A 21 -13.22 20.92 -29.58
C GLY A 21 -13.50 22.36 -29.13
N SER A 22 -14.47 22.54 -28.23
CA SER A 22 -14.84 23.84 -27.66
C SER A 22 -14.34 23.96 -26.24
N ASP A 23 -13.69 25.08 -25.91
CA ASP A 23 -13.24 25.40 -24.56
C ASP A 23 -14.35 26.06 -23.75
N ALA A 24 -14.93 25.33 -22.78
CA ALA A 24 -16.01 25.82 -21.92
C ALA A 24 -15.59 27.02 -21.06
N ASN A 25 -14.32 27.10 -20.67
CA ASN A 25 -13.78 28.17 -19.85
C ASN A 25 -13.49 29.46 -20.64
N ASN A 26 -13.51 29.39 -21.97
CA ASN A 26 -13.26 30.53 -22.85
C ASN A 26 -14.45 30.74 -23.83
N LYS A 27 -15.65 30.89 -23.33
CA LYS A 27 -16.87 31.19 -24.09
C LYS A 27 -17.11 30.22 -25.26
N PHE A 28 -16.75 28.94 -25.10
CA PHE A 28 -16.85 27.92 -26.13
C PHE A 28 -16.01 28.20 -27.39
N ALA A 29 -14.92 28.94 -27.25
CA ALA A 29 -13.99 29.15 -28.36
C ALA A 29 -13.45 27.81 -28.88
N THR A 30 -13.34 27.67 -30.21
CA THR A 30 -12.78 26.47 -30.82
C THR A 30 -11.28 26.39 -30.52
N LYS A 31 -10.83 25.27 -29.99
CA LYS A 31 -9.43 24.99 -29.67
C LYS A 31 -9.00 23.59 -30.11
N ASN A 32 -7.70 23.44 -30.25
CA ASN A 32 -7.07 22.16 -30.49
C ASN A 32 -6.66 21.56 -29.13
N PHE A 33 -6.93 20.28 -28.94
CA PHE A 33 -6.50 19.48 -27.80
C PHE A 33 -5.66 18.31 -28.31
N SER A 34 -4.51 18.03 -27.69
CA SER A 34 -3.77 16.81 -28.01
C SER A 34 -4.53 15.58 -27.52
N LEU A 35 -4.40 14.46 -28.22
CA LEU A 35 -4.98 13.19 -27.77
C LEU A 35 -4.45 12.80 -26.40
N GLU A 36 -3.19 13.10 -26.10
CA GLU A 36 -2.59 12.88 -24.78
C GLU A 36 -3.33 13.66 -23.67
N SER A 37 -3.64 14.95 -23.90
CA SER A 37 -4.39 15.77 -22.92
C SER A 37 -5.81 15.25 -22.69
N VAL A 38 -6.48 14.77 -23.77
CA VAL A 38 -7.82 14.16 -23.67
C VAL A 38 -7.75 12.84 -22.91
N ALA A 39 -6.76 11.99 -23.20
CA ALA A 39 -6.56 10.74 -22.49
C ALA A 39 -6.23 10.96 -21.00
N GLU A 40 -5.42 11.96 -20.67
CA GLU A 40 -5.13 12.34 -19.28
C GLU A 40 -6.40 12.79 -18.56
N TRP A 41 -7.23 13.61 -19.19
CA TRP A 41 -8.51 14.04 -18.61
C TRP A 41 -9.46 12.86 -18.37
N ILE A 42 -9.59 11.94 -19.35
CA ILE A 42 -10.40 10.72 -19.20
C ILE A 42 -9.87 9.88 -18.04
N ASN A 43 -8.58 9.65 -17.97
CA ASN A 43 -7.94 8.86 -16.91
C ASN A 43 -8.10 9.49 -15.52
N THR A 44 -8.09 10.82 -15.42
CA THR A 44 -8.31 11.53 -14.14
C THR A 44 -9.78 11.57 -13.74
N SER A 45 -10.72 11.48 -14.70
CA SER A 45 -12.16 11.60 -14.48
C SER A 45 -12.86 10.24 -14.29
N SER A 46 -12.20 9.12 -14.64
CA SER A 46 -12.83 7.81 -14.50
C SER A 46 -12.82 7.32 -13.06
N SER A 47 -13.99 6.96 -12.55
CA SER A 47 -14.21 6.46 -11.18
C SER A 47 -13.73 5.00 -10.96
N ILE A 48 -13.01 4.42 -11.91
CA ILE A 48 -12.52 3.03 -11.83
C ILE A 48 -11.39 2.89 -10.80
N ASP A 49 -10.76 3.99 -10.39
CA ASP A 49 -9.61 4.00 -9.48
C ASP A 49 -9.97 4.09 -8.00
N SER A 50 -11.12 3.57 -7.56
CA SER A 50 -11.55 3.69 -6.15
C SER A 50 -10.63 2.98 -5.16
N GLN A 51 -9.76 2.09 -5.61
CA GLN A 51 -8.79 1.36 -4.77
C GLN A 51 -7.33 1.73 -5.04
N THR A 52 -7.08 2.62 -6.00
CA THR A 52 -5.74 3.02 -6.41
C THR A 52 -5.56 4.52 -6.21
N LEU A 53 -4.56 4.90 -5.45
CA LEU A 53 -4.23 6.29 -5.21
C LEU A 53 -3.14 6.73 -6.19
N ARG A 54 -3.35 7.86 -6.86
CA ARG A 54 -2.42 8.39 -7.86
C ARG A 54 -1.63 9.56 -7.29
N TYR A 55 -0.31 9.53 -7.48
CA TYR A 55 0.62 10.56 -7.05
C TYR A 55 1.61 10.89 -8.16
N ILE A 56 2.15 12.11 -8.13
CA ILE A 56 3.31 12.46 -8.94
C ILE A 56 4.59 12.26 -8.11
N TYR A 57 5.63 11.63 -8.66
CA TYR A 57 6.93 11.65 -8.00
C TYR A 57 7.60 13.00 -8.19
N GLN A 58 7.89 13.67 -7.08
CA GLN A 58 8.58 14.95 -7.05
C GLN A 58 10.03 14.71 -6.59
N SER A 59 10.97 14.81 -7.54
CA SER A 59 12.40 14.87 -7.24
C SER A 59 12.76 16.23 -6.64
N GLU A 60 13.90 16.34 -5.99
CA GLU A 60 14.42 17.58 -5.38
C GLU A 60 13.43 18.25 -4.41
N ALA A 61 12.54 17.46 -3.81
CA ALA A 61 11.56 17.93 -2.85
C ALA A 61 12.16 18.01 -1.45
N ASP A 62 11.79 19.06 -0.72
CA ASP A 62 12.12 19.27 0.68
C ASP A 62 10.92 19.89 1.41
N ASN A 63 11.09 20.21 2.69
CA ASN A 63 10.05 20.80 3.54
C ASN A 63 9.57 22.20 3.10
N THR A 64 10.18 22.81 2.09
CA THR A 64 9.79 24.14 1.59
C THR A 64 9.03 24.10 0.27
N ASN A 65 9.14 23.00 -0.50
CA ASN A 65 8.65 22.95 -1.88
C ASN A 65 7.76 21.74 -2.21
N ARG A 66 7.46 20.82 -1.26
CA ARG A 66 6.58 19.68 -1.53
C ARG A 66 5.19 20.13 -1.97
N ILE A 67 4.69 19.52 -3.02
CA ILE A 67 3.35 19.81 -3.57
C ILE A 67 2.32 18.77 -3.15
N LYS A 68 1.10 19.20 -2.91
CA LYS A 68 -0.02 18.28 -2.63
C LYS A 68 -0.21 17.31 -3.80
N GLY A 69 -0.48 16.05 -3.49
CA GLY A 69 -0.64 14.99 -4.49
C GLY A 69 0.69 14.39 -4.96
N SER A 70 1.79 14.63 -4.24
CA SER A 70 3.09 14.06 -4.57
C SER A 70 3.53 12.94 -3.62
N ILE A 71 4.43 12.11 -4.13
CA ILE A 71 5.38 11.29 -3.38
C ILE A 71 6.76 11.90 -3.59
N SER A 72 7.55 11.98 -2.55
CA SER A 72 8.96 12.42 -2.59
C SER A 72 9.80 11.58 -1.65
N LEU A 73 11.09 11.80 -1.63
CA LEU A 73 11.98 11.23 -0.61
C LEU A 73 12.10 12.17 0.60
N PRO A 74 12.48 11.68 1.78
CA PRO A 74 12.73 12.52 2.97
C PRO A 74 13.79 13.57 2.73
N THR A 75 14.83 13.23 1.95
CA THR A 75 15.90 14.15 1.54
C THR A 75 15.77 14.49 0.07
N SER A 76 16.10 15.74 -0.28
CA SER A 76 16.11 16.21 -1.67
C SER A 76 17.11 15.41 -2.52
N VAL A 77 16.63 14.73 -3.55
CA VAL A 77 17.45 13.96 -4.49
C VAL A 77 17.06 14.36 -5.91
N ALA A 78 18.06 14.68 -6.73
CA ALA A 78 17.84 15.06 -8.12
C ALA A 78 17.63 13.82 -9.02
N GLY A 79 16.70 13.94 -9.98
CA GLY A 79 16.51 12.95 -11.03
C GLY A 79 15.75 11.68 -10.61
N ASP A 80 16.07 10.60 -11.30
CA ASP A 80 15.45 9.28 -11.09
C ASP A 80 16.13 8.56 -9.93
N VAL A 81 15.37 7.80 -9.14
CA VAL A 81 15.88 7.09 -7.96
C VAL A 81 15.51 5.62 -8.03
N PRO A 82 16.49 4.70 -8.01
CA PRO A 82 16.22 3.26 -8.02
C PRO A 82 15.33 2.83 -6.84
N PHE A 83 14.28 2.09 -7.12
CA PHE A 83 13.41 1.55 -6.05
C PHE A 83 14.18 0.73 -5.01
N ALA A 84 15.26 0.06 -5.45
CA ALA A 84 16.09 -0.75 -4.57
C ALA A 84 16.79 0.03 -3.45
N THR A 85 16.85 1.36 -3.54
CA THR A 85 17.51 2.21 -2.54
C THR A 85 16.52 2.90 -1.61
N ILE A 86 15.22 2.67 -1.78
CA ILE A 86 14.17 3.37 -1.04
C ILE A 86 13.82 2.60 0.21
N THR A 87 13.96 3.25 1.36
CA THR A 87 13.53 2.78 2.67
C THR A 87 12.43 3.64 3.27
N ASP A 88 12.28 4.85 2.76
CA ASP A 88 11.32 5.84 3.27
C ASP A 88 10.80 6.71 2.12
N ILE A 89 9.55 7.13 2.23
CA ILE A 89 8.95 8.13 1.35
C ILE A 89 8.19 9.17 2.17
N VAL A 90 8.01 10.36 1.59
CA VAL A 90 7.10 11.38 2.09
C VAL A 90 5.93 11.46 1.12
N ILE A 91 4.72 11.19 1.62
CA ILE A 91 3.51 11.12 0.81
C ILE A 91 2.50 12.20 1.22
N SER A 92 1.83 12.80 0.24
CA SER A 92 0.79 13.79 0.48
C SER A 92 -0.48 13.16 1.06
N SER A 93 -1.14 13.86 1.99
CA SER A 93 -2.49 13.55 2.46
C SER A 93 -3.57 13.61 1.37
N TYR A 94 -3.22 14.06 0.16
CA TYR A 94 -4.13 14.20 -0.97
C TYR A 94 -3.59 13.42 -2.15
N SER A 95 -4.42 12.59 -2.81
CA SER A 95 -4.05 12.00 -4.09
C SER A 95 -4.25 13.00 -5.23
N GLN A 96 -3.60 12.78 -6.38
CA GLN A 96 -3.74 13.64 -7.57
C GLN A 96 -5.17 13.80 -8.06
N LYS A 97 -6.02 12.79 -7.85
CA LYS A 97 -7.44 12.85 -8.20
C LYS A 97 -8.17 13.99 -7.48
N TYR A 98 -7.79 14.26 -6.22
CA TYR A 98 -8.52 15.18 -5.35
C TYR A 98 -7.85 16.55 -5.16
N VAL A 99 -6.63 16.73 -5.66
CA VAL A 99 -5.88 17.99 -5.52
C VAL A 99 -6.55 19.16 -6.23
N SER A 100 -7.21 18.90 -7.37
CA SER A 100 -7.86 19.92 -8.20
C SER A 100 -9.33 20.19 -7.83
N GLU A 101 -9.88 19.46 -6.86
CA GLU A 101 -11.24 19.66 -6.40
C GLU A 101 -11.35 20.95 -5.57
N PRO A 102 -12.49 21.66 -5.60
CA PRO A 102 -12.71 22.85 -4.77
C PRO A 102 -12.55 22.60 -3.26
N SER A 103 -12.77 21.35 -2.84
CA SER A 103 -12.52 20.87 -1.48
C SER A 103 -11.78 19.54 -1.56
N PRO A 104 -10.44 19.56 -1.61
CA PRO A 104 -9.64 18.33 -1.69
C PRO A 104 -9.96 17.40 -0.52
N THR A 105 -10.21 16.13 -0.81
CA THR A 105 -10.47 15.14 0.23
C THR A 105 -9.15 14.68 0.86
N ASP A 106 -9.02 14.87 2.16
CA ASP A 106 -7.92 14.34 2.95
C ASP A 106 -8.09 12.82 3.08
N ILE A 107 -7.10 12.08 2.61
CA ILE A 107 -7.05 10.62 2.66
C ILE A 107 -6.01 10.11 3.67
N SER A 108 -5.50 10.98 4.54
CA SER A 108 -4.49 10.60 5.55
C SER A 108 -4.95 9.49 6.48
N GLY A 109 -6.26 9.31 6.66
CA GLY A 109 -6.81 8.17 7.38
C GLY A 109 -6.42 6.80 6.85
N PHE A 110 -5.95 6.69 5.58
CA PHE A 110 -5.36 5.46 5.06
C PHE A 110 -3.92 5.23 5.53
N TYR A 111 -3.18 6.29 5.88
CA TYR A 111 -1.75 6.20 6.24
C TYR A 111 -1.53 5.96 7.72
N THR A 112 -2.53 6.17 8.55
CA THR A 112 -2.48 5.86 9.97
C THR A 112 -2.45 4.34 10.17
N ASP A 113 -2.71 3.85 11.35
CA ASP A 113 -2.64 2.43 11.73
C ASP A 113 -3.14 1.40 10.69
N PRO A 114 -4.17 1.69 9.84
CA PRO A 114 -4.66 0.67 8.91
C PRO A 114 -3.65 0.11 7.91
N LEU A 115 -2.68 0.88 7.44
CA LEU A 115 -1.71 0.40 6.44
C LEU A 115 -0.44 -0.20 7.03
N VAL A 116 -0.14 0.05 8.31
CA VAL A 116 1.05 -0.52 8.95
C VAL A 116 0.96 -2.04 8.98
N GLY A 117 2.00 -2.71 8.51
CA GLY A 117 2.07 -4.17 8.33
C GLY A 117 1.50 -4.67 6.99
N SER A 118 0.90 -3.80 6.18
CA SER A 118 0.34 -4.18 4.87
C SER A 118 1.41 -4.22 3.78
N THR A 119 1.12 -4.94 2.70
CA THR A 119 1.93 -4.93 1.49
C THR A 119 1.27 -4.05 0.43
N VAL A 120 2.05 -3.12 -0.12
CA VAL A 120 1.61 -2.19 -1.16
C VAL A 120 2.44 -2.35 -2.43
N ILE A 121 1.83 -2.04 -3.56
CA ILE A 121 2.55 -1.90 -4.83
C ILE A 121 2.49 -0.45 -5.30
N ILE A 122 3.64 0.08 -5.69
CA ILE A 122 3.78 1.37 -6.35
C ILE A 122 4.19 1.10 -7.78
N THR A 123 3.38 1.50 -8.74
CA THR A 123 3.59 1.22 -10.17
C THR A 123 3.55 2.51 -10.98
N ASN A 124 4.44 2.68 -11.94
CA ASN A 124 4.37 3.80 -12.88
C ASN A 124 3.06 3.73 -13.68
N ALA A 125 2.32 4.84 -13.74
CA ALA A 125 0.99 4.87 -14.34
C ALA A 125 0.98 4.62 -15.86
N LYS A 126 2.13 4.80 -16.55
CA LYS A 126 2.28 4.58 -17.99
C LYS A 126 3.16 3.36 -18.35
N ASP A 127 3.84 2.75 -17.35
CA ASP A 127 4.76 1.63 -17.56
C ASP A 127 4.66 0.63 -16.39
N VAL A 128 3.85 -0.39 -16.56
CA VAL A 128 3.63 -1.43 -15.55
C VAL A 128 4.86 -2.28 -15.24
N SER A 129 5.89 -2.26 -16.09
CA SER A 129 7.15 -2.94 -15.83
C SER A 129 8.05 -2.18 -14.84
N ASN A 130 7.73 -0.91 -14.59
CA ASN A 130 8.39 -0.05 -13.63
C ASN A 130 7.55 0.00 -12.35
N PHE A 131 7.90 -0.85 -11.38
CA PHE A 131 7.14 -1.02 -10.14
C PHE A 131 8.02 -1.39 -8.96
N ALA A 132 7.47 -1.20 -7.75
CA ALA A 132 8.02 -1.75 -6.52
C ALA A 132 6.91 -2.26 -5.60
N ILE A 133 7.21 -3.34 -4.89
CA ILE A 133 6.36 -3.92 -3.84
C ILE A 133 7.09 -3.70 -2.52
N PHE A 134 6.40 -3.05 -1.58
CA PHE A 134 6.93 -2.74 -0.27
C PHE A 134 6.04 -3.30 0.85
N SER A 135 6.66 -3.67 1.96
CA SER A 135 5.99 -3.68 3.26
C SER A 135 5.86 -2.24 3.75
N TRP A 136 4.70 -1.86 4.29
CA TRP A 136 4.43 -0.57 4.90
C TRP A 136 4.68 -0.66 6.40
N ASP A 137 5.85 -0.21 6.85
CA ASP A 137 6.35 -0.53 8.18
C ASP A 137 5.95 0.50 9.24
N SER A 138 5.82 1.77 8.84
CA SER A 138 5.44 2.85 9.74
C SER A 138 4.77 4.00 9.00
N SER A 139 3.99 4.80 9.74
CA SER A 139 3.38 6.05 9.27
C SER A 139 3.44 7.08 10.37
N VAL A 140 4.06 8.22 10.09
CA VAL A 140 4.16 9.35 11.01
C VAL A 140 3.85 10.65 10.28
N ALA A 141 3.06 11.52 10.89
CA ALA A 141 2.82 12.84 10.30
C ALA A 141 4.13 13.63 10.21
N THR A 142 4.42 14.17 9.03
CA THR A 142 5.68 14.90 8.78
C THR A 142 5.75 16.18 9.62
N THR A 143 6.81 16.33 10.40
CA THR A 143 6.97 17.47 11.29
C THR A 143 7.07 18.78 10.51
N GLY A 144 6.15 19.71 10.80
CA GLY A 144 6.11 21.02 10.14
C GLY A 144 5.40 21.02 8.78
N GLU A 145 4.94 19.88 8.28
CA GLU A 145 4.26 19.74 6.99
C GLU A 145 2.89 19.05 7.16
N PRO A 146 1.82 19.76 7.55
CA PRO A 146 0.56 19.17 7.99
C PRO A 146 -0.19 18.38 6.90
N ASN A 147 0.25 18.44 5.65
CA ASN A 147 -0.36 17.73 4.52
C ASN A 147 0.47 16.53 4.06
N PHE A 148 1.47 16.11 4.84
CA PHE A 148 2.41 15.07 4.44
C PHE A 148 2.66 14.06 5.57
N TRP A 149 3.03 12.85 5.15
CA TRP A 149 3.30 11.71 6.03
C TRP A 149 4.63 11.07 5.65
N ASP A 150 5.46 10.83 6.65
CA ASP A 150 6.69 10.05 6.55
C ASP A 150 6.33 8.57 6.69
N ILE A 151 6.64 7.80 5.66
CA ILE A 151 6.31 6.38 5.56
C ILE A 151 7.60 5.58 5.51
N GLY A 152 7.81 4.70 6.49
CA GLY A 152 8.87 3.72 6.47
C GLY A 152 8.47 2.49 5.64
N LEU A 153 9.37 2.03 4.79
CA LEU A 153 9.13 0.97 3.82
C LEU A 153 10.25 -0.08 3.84
N THR A 154 9.90 -1.36 3.74
CA THR A 154 10.83 -2.44 3.42
C THR A 154 10.56 -2.97 2.02
N LEU A 155 11.56 -2.94 1.15
CA LEU A 155 11.45 -3.45 -0.21
C LEU A 155 11.32 -4.97 -0.23
N LEU A 156 10.31 -5.49 -0.92
CA LEU A 156 10.08 -6.92 -1.14
C LEU A 156 10.47 -7.34 -2.57
N ALA A 157 10.12 -6.53 -3.57
CA ALA A 157 10.49 -6.76 -4.96
C ALA A 157 10.40 -5.45 -5.75
N SER A 158 11.22 -5.27 -6.78
CA SER A 158 11.13 -4.11 -7.66
C SER A 158 11.71 -4.35 -9.04
N SER A 159 11.30 -3.50 -9.97
CA SER A 159 11.89 -3.32 -11.30
C SER A 159 11.85 -1.84 -11.65
N GLY A 160 13.00 -1.22 -11.95
CA GLY A 160 13.09 0.18 -12.35
C GLY A 160 13.23 1.17 -11.21
N ASP A 161 12.78 2.40 -11.44
CA ASP A 161 13.10 3.58 -10.65
C ASP A 161 11.87 4.47 -10.43
N PHE A 162 11.86 5.29 -9.38
CA PHE A 162 11.06 6.51 -9.37
C PHE A 162 11.63 7.48 -10.43
N LYS A 163 10.86 7.73 -11.48
CA LYS A 163 11.22 8.68 -12.53
C LYS A 163 10.64 10.06 -12.23
N SER A 164 11.51 11.07 -12.25
CA SER A 164 11.12 12.46 -11.95
C SER A 164 9.92 12.92 -12.77
N SER A 165 8.98 13.58 -12.12
CA SER A 165 7.76 14.14 -12.72
C SER A 165 6.85 13.11 -13.40
N LYS A 166 6.96 11.82 -13.07
CA LYS A 166 6.03 10.78 -13.55
C LYS A 166 4.99 10.46 -12.49
N TYR A 167 3.85 9.97 -12.97
CA TYR A 167 2.76 9.54 -12.11
C TYR A 167 2.92 8.08 -11.69
N TYR A 168 2.58 7.82 -10.44
CA TYR A 168 2.60 6.49 -9.83
C TYR A 168 1.26 6.18 -9.21
N LEU A 169 0.90 4.92 -9.27
CA LEU A 169 -0.29 4.34 -8.67
C LEU A 169 0.14 3.56 -7.42
N LEU A 170 -0.43 3.92 -6.28
CA LEU A 170 -0.28 3.18 -5.02
C LEU A 170 -1.51 2.31 -4.84
N SER A 171 -1.32 1.01 -4.76
CA SER A 171 -2.38 0.02 -4.55
C SER A 171 -2.05 -0.91 -3.39
N LEU A 172 -3.04 -1.28 -2.61
CA LEU A 172 -2.92 -2.27 -1.55
C LEU A 172 -2.93 -3.68 -2.15
N LEU A 173 -1.93 -4.50 -1.84
CA LEU A 173 -1.87 -5.92 -2.24
C LEU A 173 -2.43 -6.83 -1.14
N THR A 174 -1.98 -6.64 0.08
CA THR A 174 -2.48 -7.38 1.24
C THR A 174 -2.70 -6.41 2.39
N TYR A 175 -3.79 -6.61 3.10
CA TYR A 175 -4.09 -5.88 4.31
C TYR A 175 -3.80 -6.78 5.51
N ASP A 176 -2.75 -6.44 6.27
CA ASP A 176 -2.54 -7.05 7.58
C ASP A 176 -3.15 -6.11 8.63
N ALA A 177 -4.33 -6.49 9.09
CA ALA A 177 -4.90 -5.85 10.26
C ALA A 177 -4.08 -6.26 11.49
N SER A 178 -2.90 -5.67 11.67
CA SER A 178 -2.14 -5.84 12.91
C SER A 178 -2.92 -5.24 14.07
N GLY A 179 -3.85 -6.01 14.57
CA GLY A 179 -4.74 -5.66 15.67
C GLY A 179 -6.16 -6.20 15.56
N SER A 180 -6.60 -6.71 14.41
CA SER A 180 -7.96 -7.23 14.23
C SER A 180 -7.97 -8.51 13.37
N GLY A 181 -7.84 -9.67 14.01
CA GLY A 181 -8.57 -10.85 13.54
C GLY A 181 -8.04 -11.63 12.33
N GLY A 182 -6.79 -11.53 11.91
CA GLY A 182 -6.16 -12.63 11.19
C GLY A 182 -6.12 -13.85 12.12
N ASP A 183 -6.49 -15.03 11.61
CA ASP A 183 -6.46 -16.27 12.41
C ASP A 183 -5.02 -16.57 12.82
N LYS A 184 -4.60 -15.97 13.97
CA LYS A 184 -3.25 -16.09 14.49
C LYS A 184 -3.09 -17.47 15.10
N ASN A 185 -2.18 -18.25 14.54
CA ASN A 185 -1.82 -19.58 15.00
C ASN A 185 -0.49 -19.55 15.74
N PHE A 186 -0.32 -20.39 16.74
CA PHE A 186 0.95 -20.59 17.43
C PHE A 186 1.20 -22.08 17.66
N VAL A 187 2.41 -22.53 17.44
CA VAL A 187 2.83 -23.90 17.73
C VAL A 187 3.89 -23.89 18.82
N PHE A 188 3.55 -24.46 19.97
CA PHE A 188 4.48 -24.67 21.05
C PHE A 188 5.11 -26.06 20.96
N THR A 189 6.41 -26.19 21.20
CA THR A 189 7.11 -27.48 21.24
C THR A 189 7.72 -27.71 22.61
N GLN A 190 7.27 -28.75 23.29
CA GLN A 190 7.84 -29.27 24.53
C GLN A 190 8.82 -30.39 24.23
N ALA A 191 10.13 -30.07 24.16
CA ALA A 191 11.15 -31.02 23.79
C ALA A 191 11.49 -32.03 24.92
N ALA A 192 11.56 -31.57 26.18
CA ALA A 192 11.78 -32.41 27.34
C ALA A 192 10.44 -32.84 27.96
N PRO A 193 10.29 -34.11 28.41
CA PRO A 193 9.06 -34.53 29.06
C PRO A 193 8.72 -33.67 30.27
N SER A 194 7.48 -33.14 30.31
CA SER A 194 6.95 -32.36 31.43
C SER A 194 5.46 -32.64 31.58
N SER A 195 4.97 -32.64 32.81
CA SER A 195 3.54 -32.72 33.11
C SER A 195 2.87 -31.35 33.17
N THR A 196 3.65 -30.26 33.12
CA THR A 196 3.12 -28.88 33.06
C THR A 196 3.87 -28.15 31.97
N TRP A 197 3.12 -27.59 31.01
CA TRP A 197 3.65 -26.78 29.91
C TRP A 197 3.23 -25.33 30.12
N THR A 198 4.18 -24.43 30.21
CA THR A 198 3.91 -22.97 30.21
C THR A 198 4.11 -22.46 28.79
N VAL A 199 3.08 -21.87 28.22
CA VAL A 199 3.03 -21.46 26.80
C VAL A 199 2.80 -19.96 26.74
N THR A 200 3.84 -19.22 26.32
CA THR A 200 3.73 -17.81 25.96
C THR A 200 3.52 -17.72 24.45
N HIS A 201 2.31 -17.39 24.01
CA HIS A 201 1.91 -17.44 22.60
C HIS A 201 1.73 -16.07 21.96
N ASN A 202 1.55 -15.00 22.74
CA ASN A 202 1.42 -13.62 22.25
C ASN A 202 0.33 -13.41 21.16
N LEU A 203 -0.75 -14.20 21.20
CA LEU A 203 -1.84 -14.13 20.21
C LEU A 203 -2.82 -12.97 20.48
N GLY A 204 -2.80 -12.38 21.69
CA GLY A 204 -3.75 -11.33 22.09
C GLY A 204 -5.20 -11.83 22.25
N LYS A 205 -5.43 -13.16 22.31
CA LYS A 205 -6.73 -13.82 22.43
C LYS A 205 -6.63 -15.05 23.35
N PHE A 206 -7.76 -15.64 23.72
CA PHE A 206 -7.83 -16.95 24.36
C PHE A 206 -7.98 -18.02 23.26
N PRO A 207 -6.90 -18.69 22.82
CA PRO A 207 -6.93 -19.61 21.68
C PRO A 207 -7.55 -20.96 22.06
N SER A 208 -8.13 -21.68 21.09
CA SER A 208 -8.37 -23.10 21.26
C SER A 208 -7.06 -23.87 21.25
N VAL A 209 -6.94 -24.91 22.07
CA VAL A 209 -5.70 -25.66 22.27
C VAL A 209 -5.89 -27.13 21.90
N SER A 210 -5.04 -27.63 20.99
CA SER A 210 -4.95 -29.05 20.68
C SER A 210 -3.52 -29.52 20.97
N VAL A 211 -3.36 -30.63 21.70
CA VAL A 211 -2.05 -31.17 22.09
C VAL A 211 -1.82 -32.53 21.47
N VAL A 212 -0.61 -32.77 20.97
CA VAL A 212 -0.16 -34.08 20.52
C VAL A 212 1.14 -34.48 21.22
N ASN A 213 1.33 -35.78 21.48
CA ASN A 213 2.59 -36.32 21.96
C ASN A 213 3.62 -36.48 20.84
N SER A 214 4.83 -36.98 21.17
CA SER A 214 5.91 -37.23 20.20
C SER A 214 5.53 -38.24 19.09
N SER A 215 4.54 -39.10 19.32
CA SER A 215 3.99 -40.04 18.31
C SER A 215 2.85 -39.43 17.50
N LYS A 216 2.56 -38.13 17.64
CA LYS A 216 1.45 -37.40 17.00
C LYS A 216 0.03 -37.83 17.41
N ALA A 217 -0.10 -38.58 18.49
CA ALA A 217 -1.38 -38.90 19.07
C ALA A 217 -1.91 -37.73 19.90
N ILE A 218 -3.22 -37.45 19.81
CA ILE A 218 -3.88 -36.38 20.59
C ILE A 218 -3.85 -36.76 22.08
N VAL A 219 -3.51 -35.78 22.90
CA VAL A 219 -3.49 -35.88 24.36
C VAL A 219 -4.34 -34.77 24.95
N TYR A 220 -5.15 -35.11 25.95
CA TYR A 220 -6.02 -34.16 26.65
C TYR A 220 -5.34 -33.72 27.94
N GLY A 221 -5.25 -32.41 28.15
CA GLY A 221 -4.77 -31.77 29.35
C GLY A 221 -5.75 -30.74 29.88
N ASN A 222 -5.54 -30.28 31.08
CA ASN A 222 -6.28 -29.17 31.66
C ASN A 222 -5.60 -27.85 31.23
N VAL A 223 -6.33 -27.03 30.46
CA VAL A 223 -5.85 -25.73 30.00
C VAL A 223 -6.29 -24.65 30.95
N ASN A 224 -5.36 -23.85 31.47
CA ASN A 224 -5.61 -22.69 32.32
C ASN A 224 -5.01 -21.45 31.64
N TYR A 225 -5.87 -20.51 31.26
CA TYR A 225 -5.45 -19.23 30.67
C TYR A 225 -5.00 -18.26 31.77
N ILE A 226 -3.76 -17.79 31.72
CA ILE A 226 -3.23 -16.79 32.64
C ILE A 226 -3.66 -15.39 32.14
N ASN A 227 -3.52 -15.14 30.86
CA ASN A 227 -3.94 -13.91 30.17
C ASN A 227 -4.10 -14.17 28.66
N THR A 228 -4.35 -13.14 27.85
CA THR A 228 -4.52 -13.25 26.38
C THR A 228 -3.26 -13.61 25.61
N ASN A 229 -2.11 -13.74 26.28
CA ASN A 229 -0.81 -14.04 25.67
C ASN A 229 -0.13 -15.25 26.27
N GLU A 230 -0.67 -15.79 27.40
CA GLU A 230 -0.03 -16.88 28.13
C GLU A 230 -1.06 -17.85 28.72
N LEU A 231 -0.74 -19.13 28.68
CA LEU A 231 -1.55 -20.20 29.30
C LEU A 231 -0.64 -21.31 29.84
N THR A 232 -1.18 -22.14 30.73
CA THR A 232 -0.56 -23.39 31.16
C THR A 232 -1.44 -24.57 30.77
N ILE A 233 -0.79 -25.70 30.46
CA ILE A 233 -1.47 -26.99 30.20
C ILE A 233 -0.91 -28.01 31.17
N THR A 234 -1.76 -28.66 31.96
CA THR A 234 -1.36 -29.70 32.93
C THR A 234 -1.87 -31.07 32.50
N PHE A 235 -1.04 -32.09 32.71
CA PHE A 235 -1.28 -33.46 32.32
C PHE A 235 -1.06 -34.40 33.49
N SER A 236 -1.64 -35.60 33.46
CA SER A 236 -1.52 -36.62 34.50
C SER A 236 -0.12 -37.27 34.52
N ALA A 237 0.65 -37.22 33.45
CA ALA A 237 1.99 -37.77 33.35
C ALA A 237 2.89 -36.90 32.47
N PRO A 238 4.19 -36.84 32.71
CA PRO A 238 5.11 -36.07 31.86
C PRO A 238 5.32 -36.74 30.50
N PHE A 239 5.29 -35.92 29.43
CA PHE A 239 5.64 -36.34 28.06
C PHE A 239 6.16 -35.14 27.26
N SER A 240 6.74 -35.41 26.10
CA SER A 240 7.16 -34.43 25.10
C SER A 240 6.19 -34.41 23.92
N GLY A 241 6.05 -33.24 23.27
CA GLY A 241 5.12 -33.09 22.16
C GLY A 241 4.94 -31.67 21.70
N GLN A 242 3.78 -31.40 21.12
CA GLN A 242 3.43 -30.07 20.59
C GLN A 242 2.02 -29.66 21.01
N ALA A 243 1.84 -28.36 21.24
CA ALA A 243 0.52 -27.75 21.37
C ALA A 243 0.27 -26.80 20.20
N PHE A 244 -0.88 -26.92 19.57
CA PHE A 244 -1.38 -26.05 18.48
C PHE A 244 -2.44 -25.14 19.07
N LEU A 245 -2.26 -23.84 18.91
CA LEU A 245 -3.12 -22.79 19.41
C LEU A 245 -3.69 -22.00 18.24
N ASN A 246 -5.04 -21.90 18.15
CA ASN A 246 -5.74 -21.26 17.03
C ASN A 246 -6.74 -20.20 17.52
#